data_82fb2ae7d257730ff21a693b3e42f28d
#
_entry.id   82fb2ae7d257730ff21a693b3e42f28d
#
_cell.length_a   1.000
_cell.length_b   1.000
_cell.length_c   1.000
_cell.angle_alpha   90.00
_cell.angle_beta   90.00
_cell.angle_gamma   90.00
#
_symmetry.space_group_name_H-M   'P 1'
#
loop_
_entity.id
_entity.type
_entity.pdbx_description
1 polymer ?
#
loop_
_entity_poly.entity_id
_entity_poly.type
_entity_poly.pdbx_seq_one_letter_code
_entity_poly.pdbx_strand_id
1 'polypeptide(L)'
;GGGVVGDIGGLAAALYMRGIDCIQIPTTLLAQVDSSVGGKTAVDFAGVKNLIGAFRQPRYVFADPTFFATLPPREVRCGLGEIIKHGALSAELFDLLWAHRSRLADGELLAAVVPENIAFKAEVVRRAATEKGLRKCLNLGHTTAHAFDLTDGKLSHGEYVLAGIVFEAEFAKRYADGDAEYLAKLEELCLTALGGMPALPPAKDAARLARLDKKNASPDEVVLTVPVRKGEYRLLTLSYDEYAAGLEEIRNKFTAGGVQC
;
A
#
# COMPACT_ATOMS: atom_id res chain seq x y z
N GLY A 1 -10.79 -6.67 -15.14
CA GLY A 1 -9.55 -5.93 -15.44
C GLY A 1 -8.76 -5.58 -14.20
N GLY A 2 -7.76 -4.72 -14.36
CA GLY A 2 -7.00 -4.17 -13.22
C GLY A 2 -7.76 -3.06 -12.49
N GLY A 3 -7.07 -2.36 -11.56
CA GLY A 3 -7.67 -1.34 -10.70
C GLY A 3 -8.39 -0.23 -11.47
N VAL A 4 -7.77 0.31 -12.53
CA VAL A 4 -8.35 1.39 -13.35
C VAL A 4 -9.69 0.97 -13.97
N VAL A 5 -9.78 -0.26 -14.49
CA VAL A 5 -11.05 -0.78 -15.07
C VAL A 5 -12.10 -0.95 -13.98
N GLY A 6 -11.69 -1.47 -12.81
CA GLY A 6 -12.57 -1.62 -11.65
C GLY A 6 -13.11 -0.27 -11.15
N ASP A 7 -12.27 0.74 -11.06
CA ASP A 7 -12.63 2.08 -10.59
C ASP A 7 -13.58 2.78 -11.57
N ILE A 8 -13.26 2.79 -12.87
CA ILE A 8 -14.11 3.40 -13.90
C ILE A 8 -15.45 2.68 -14.01
N GLY A 9 -15.42 1.34 -14.08
CA GLY A 9 -16.65 0.54 -14.18
C GLY A 9 -17.53 0.66 -12.93
N GLY A 10 -16.92 0.67 -11.75
CA GLY A 10 -17.61 0.86 -10.48
C GLY A 10 -18.23 2.26 -10.35
N LEU A 11 -17.49 3.31 -10.78
CA LEU A 11 -18.03 4.67 -10.79
C LEU A 11 -19.18 4.82 -11.80
N ALA A 12 -19.03 4.25 -13.00
CA ALA A 12 -20.11 4.22 -13.99
C ALA A 12 -21.36 3.53 -13.44
N ALA A 13 -21.19 2.37 -12.77
CA ALA A 13 -22.30 1.68 -12.11
C ALA A 13 -22.92 2.47 -10.96
N ALA A 14 -22.13 3.28 -10.24
CA ALA A 14 -22.63 4.14 -9.17
C ALA A 14 -23.47 5.31 -9.68
N LEU A 15 -23.15 5.82 -10.88
CA LEU A 15 -23.80 7.01 -11.45
C LEU A 15 -24.97 6.67 -12.38
N TYR A 16 -24.85 5.57 -13.17
CA TYR A 16 -25.87 5.20 -14.14
C TYR A 16 -27.20 4.89 -13.44
N MET A 17 -28.28 5.52 -13.89
CA MET A 17 -29.64 5.35 -13.35
C MET A 17 -29.73 5.50 -11.81
N ARG A 18 -28.88 6.34 -11.20
CA ARG A 18 -28.71 6.52 -9.74
C ARG A 18 -28.13 5.31 -9.01
N GLY A 19 -27.50 4.40 -9.74
CA GLY A 19 -26.80 3.25 -9.24
C GLY A 19 -27.42 1.93 -9.67
N ILE A 20 -26.61 1.09 -10.32
CA ILE A 20 -26.93 -0.28 -10.67
C ILE A 20 -26.00 -1.24 -9.92
N ASP A 21 -26.37 -2.52 -9.88
CA ASP A 21 -25.49 -3.56 -9.33
C ASP A 21 -24.22 -3.70 -10.19
N CYS A 22 -23.10 -3.89 -9.50
CA CYS A 22 -21.80 -4.09 -10.12
C CYS A 22 -21.19 -5.39 -9.62
N ILE A 23 -20.60 -6.16 -10.54
CA ILE A 23 -19.80 -7.33 -10.25
C ILE A 23 -18.37 -7.03 -10.64
N GLN A 24 -17.41 -7.24 -9.74
CA GLN A 24 -15.99 -7.07 -10.01
C GLN A 24 -15.36 -8.40 -10.41
N ILE A 25 -14.61 -8.40 -11.51
CA ILE A 25 -13.77 -9.54 -11.95
C ILE A 25 -12.34 -9.00 -12.10
N PRO A 26 -11.60 -8.88 -10.97
CA PRO A 26 -10.24 -8.38 -10.97
C PRO A 26 -9.30 -9.39 -11.62
N THR A 27 -8.42 -8.93 -12.54
CA THR A 27 -7.49 -9.79 -13.27
C THR A 27 -6.02 -9.48 -12.98
N THR A 28 -5.73 -8.46 -12.18
CA THR A 28 -4.38 -8.20 -11.68
C THR A 28 -4.28 -8.55 -10.20
N LEU A 29 -3.08 -8.86 -9.72
CA LEU A 29 -2.85 -9.20 -8.32
C LEU A 29 -3.30 -8.07 -7.40
N LEU A 30 -2.89 -6.82 -7.69
CA LEU A 30 -3.32 -5.63 -6.95
C LEU A 30 -4.85 -5.51 -6.88
N ALA A 31 -5.53 -5.74 -8.00
CA ALA A 31 -6.98 -5.61 -8.01
C ALA A 31 -7.67 -6.71 -7.22
N GLN A 32 -7.15 -7.94 -7.22
CA GLN A 32 -7.73 -9.04 -6.44
C GLN A 32 -7.58 -8.82 -4.94
N VAL A 33 -6.38 -8.41 -4.48
CA VAL A 33 -6.12 -8.31 -3.03
C VAL A 33 -6.54 -6.97 -2.42
N ASP A 34 -6.70 -5.93 -3.24
CA ASP A 34 -6.96 -4.58 -2.71
C ASP A 34 -8.11 -3.84 -3.42
N SER A 35 -7.96 -3.38 -4.66
CA SER A 35 -8.85 -2.35 -5.21
C SER A 35 -10.30 -2.82 -5.43
N SER A 36 -10.55 -4.10 -5.68
CA SER A 36 -11.92 -4.65 -5.82
C SER A 36 -12.68 -4.74 -4.50
N VAL A 37 -12.01 -4.59 -3.35
CA VAL A 37 -12.59 -4.75 -2.01
C VAL A 37 -12.73 -3.39 -1.32
N GLY A 38 -13.94 -3.07 -0.85
CA GLY A 38 -14.18 -1.87 -0.04
C GLY A 38 -14.94 -0.74 -0.75
N GLY A 39 -15.34 -0.97 -2.01
CA GLY A 39 -16.30 -0.13 -2.73
C GLY A 39 -15.85 1.28 -3.09
N LYS A 40 -14.55 1.58 -2.98
CA LYS A 40 -14.00 2.84 -3.49
C LYS A 40 -13.96 2.77 -5.00
N THR A 41 -14.57 3.73 -5.68
CA THR A 41 -14.54 3.87 -7.14
C THR A 41 -14.28 5.32 -7.49
N ALA A 42 -13.38 5.59 -8.43
CA ALA A 42 -13.01 6.95 -8.76
C ALA A 42 -12.40 7.08 -10.16
N VAL A 43 -12.27 8.32 -10.60
CA VAL A 43 -11.49 8.69 -11.80
C VAL A 43 -10.64 9.91 -11.50
N ASP A 44 -9.52 10.00 -12.16
CA ASP A 44 -8.66 11.17 -12.14
C ASP A 44 -9.32 12.31 -12.93
N PHE A 45 -9.26 13.52 -12.40
CA PHE A 45 -9.81 14.70 -13.06
C PHE A 45 -8.94 15.93 -12.82
N ALA A 46 -8.70 16.71 -13.86
CA ALA A 46 -7.90 17.94 -13.81
C ALA A 46 -6.50 17.73 -13.17
N GLY A 47 -5.84 16.60 -13.45
CA GLY A 47 -4.51 16.28 -12.92
C GLY A 47 -4.50 15.85 -11.44
N VAL A 48 -5.66 15.68 -10.82
CA VAL A 48 -5.79 15.22 -9.44
C VAL A 48 -6.29 13.77 -9.42
N LYS A 49 -5.50 12.87 -8.81
CA LYS A 49 -5.87 11.46 -8.68
C LYS A 49 -7.14 11.28 -7.85
N ASN A 50 -8.04 10.41 -8.32
CA ASN A 50 -9.28 9.99 -7.64
C ASN A 50 -10.16 11.17 -7.15
N LEU A 51 -10.17 12.28 -7.90
CA LEU A 51 -10.91 13.48 -7.50
C LEU A 51 -12.43 13.29 -7.55
N ILE A 52 -12.91 12.60 -8.57
CA ILE A 52 -14.34 12.30 -8.74
C ILE A 52 -14.54 10.82 -8.42
N GLY A 53 -15.30 10.54 -7.37
CA GLY A 53 -15.51 9.16 -6.93
C GLY A 53 -16.77 8.96 -6.12
N ALA A 54 -17.11 7.70 -5.90
CA ALA A 54 -18.22 7.27 -5.09
C ALA A 54 -17.86 6.04 -4.27
N PHE A 55 -18.59 5.79 -3.19
CA PHE A 55 -18.57 4.52 -2.49
C PHE A 55 -19.69 3.63 -3.03
N ARG A 56 -19.33 2.61 -3.83
CA ARG A 56 -20.26 1.63 -4.37
C ARG A 56 -19.72 0.24 -4.13
N GLN A 57 -20.28 -0.47 -3.15
CA GLN A 57 -19.91 -1.86 -2.89
C GLN A 57 -20.31 -2.75 -4.09
N PRO A 58 -19.41 -3.58 -4.61
CA PRO A 58 -19.78 -4.58 -5.59
C PRO A 58 -20.71 -5.62 -4.96
N ARG A 59 -21.64 -6.14 -5.76
CA ARG A 59 -22.51 -7.23 -5.31
C ARG A 59 -21.75 -8.55 -5.13
N TYR A 60 -20.77 -8.80 -6.02
CA TYR A 60 -19.86 -9.94 -5.97
C TYR A 60 -18.48 -9.51 -6.47
N VAL A 61 -17.44 -10.19 -5.96
CA VAL A 61 -16.07 -10.12 -6.45
C VAL A 61 -15.63 -11.53 -6.80
N PHE A 62 -15.26 -11.77 -8.06
CA PHE A 62 -14.72 -13.05 -8.52
C PHE A 62 -13.21 -12.91 -8.70
N ALA A 63 -12.45 -13.34 -7.70
CA ALA A 63 -10.98 -13.40 -7.75
C ALA A 63 -10.55 -14.79 -8.21
N ASP A 64 -9.86 -14.85 -9.34
CA ASP A 64 -9.31 -16.08 -9.91
C ASP A 64 -7.80 -15.93 -10.08
N PRO A 65 -6.97 -16.60 -9.25
CA PRO A 65 -5.51 -16.52 -9.34
C PRO A 65 -4.93 -17.05 -10.65
N THR A 66 -5.67 -17.80 -11.46
CA THR A 66 -5.19 -18.29 -12.77
C THR A 66 -4.84 -17.16 -13.74
N PHE A 67 -5.42 -15.97 -13.56
CA PHE A 67 -5.05 -14.78 -14.34
C PHE A 67 -3.59 -14.37 -14.16
N PHE A 68 -2.95 -14.76 -13.05
CA PHE A 68 -1.55 -14.36 -12.79
C PHE A 68 -0.56 -15.04 -13.73
N ALA A 69 -0.91 -16.17 -14.34
CA ALA A 69 -0.06 -16.86 -15.31
C ALA A 69 0.36 -16.00 -16.50
N THR A 70 -0.44 -14.99 -16.85
CA THR A 70 -0.16 -14.06 -17.96
C THR A 70 0.17 -12.64 -17.47
N LEU A 71 0.26 -12.43 -16.15
CA LEU A 71 0.50 -11.12 -15.60
C LEU A 71 2.00 -10.75 -15.71
N PRO A 72 2.36 -9.58 -16.24
CA PRO A 72 3.75 -9.15 -16.29
C PRO A 72 4.39 -9.10 -14.89
N PRO A 73 5.68 -9.43 -14.74
CA PRO A 73 6.37 -9.43 -13.44
C PRO A 73 6.25 -8.10 -12.67
N ARG A 74 6.19 -6.96 -13.38
CA ARG A 74 5.98 -5.64 -12.76
C ARG A 74 4.63 -5.53 -12.09
N GLU A 75 3.58 -6.09 -12.68
CA GLU A 75 2.23 -6.10 -12.12
C GLU A 75 2.12 -7.04 -10.91
N VAL A 76 2.89 -8.14 -10.91
CA VAL A 76 3.02 -9.01 -9.74
C VAL A 76 3.67 -8.23 -8.59
N ARG A 77 4.80 -7.54 -8.84
CA ARG A 77 5.44 -6.69 -7.83
C ARG A 77 4.50 -5.60 -7.31
N CYS A 78 3.72 -4.99 -8.20
CA CYS A 78 2.73 -4.00 -7.81
C CYS A 78 1.72 -4.58 -6.81
N GLY A 79 1.22 -5.78 -7.03
CA GLY A 79 0.31 -6.45 -6.10
C GLY A 79 0.96 -6.87 -4.79
N LEU A 80 2.25 -7.28 -4.82
CA LEU A 80 3.01 -7.64 -3.62
C LEU A 80 3.10 -6.47 -2.62
N GLY A 81 3.08 -5.22 -3.09
CA GLY A 81 3.04 -4.05 -2.21
C GLY A 81 1.88 -4.09 -1.24
N GLU A 82 0.69 -4.38 -1.73
CA GLU A 82 -0.51 -4.48 -0.89
C GLU A 82 -0.54 -5.76 -0.04
N ILE A 83 -0.06 -6.87 -0.58
CA ILE A 83 0.04 -8.15 0.15
C ILE A 83 0.96 -7.99 1.37
N ILE A 84 2.14 -7.39 1.20
CA ILE A 84 3.09 -7.17 2.30
C ILE A 84 2.55 -6.13 3.28
N LYS A 85 1.86 -5.09 2.81
CA LYS A 85 1.14 -4.15 3.68
C LYS A 85 0.12 -4.85 4.57
N HIS A 86 -0.70 -5.74 4.01
CA HIS A 86 -1.66 -6.52 4.79
C HIS A 86 -0.95 -7.49 5.74
N GLY A 87 0.17 -8.09 5.31
CA GLY A 87 1.03 -8.90 6.17
C GLY A 87 1.57 -8.13 7.36
N ALA A 88 1.97 -6.86 7.19
CA ALA A 88 2.39 -6.03 8.30
C ALA A 88 1.27 -5.76 9.33
N LEU A 89 0.00 -5.86 8.89
CA LEU A 89 -1.20 -5.62 9.70
C LEU A 89 -1.88 -6.92 10.19
N SER A 90 -1.38 -8.11 9.80
CA SER A 90 -1.87 -9.42 10.23
C SER A 90 -0.69 -10.33 10.55
N ALA A 91 -0.63 -10.84 11.76
CA ALA A 91 0.45 -11.73 12.20
C ALA A 91 0.49 -13.02 11.37
N GLU A 92 -0.67 -13.60 11.06
CA GLU A 92 -0.80 -14.83 10.28
C GLU A 92 -0.30 -14.65 8.85
N LEU A 93 -0.72 -13.56 8.18
CA LEU A 93 -0.22 -13.23 6.83
C LEU A 93 1.27 -12.94 6.85
N PHE A 94 1.78 -12.24 7.87
CA PHE A 94 3.21 -11.98 7.99
C PHE A 94 4.01 -13.27 8.09
N ASP A 95 3.62 -14.19 8.95
CA ASP A 95 4.33 -15.45 9.16
C ASP A 95 4.30 -16.32 7.89
N LEU A 96 3.18 -16.34 7.17
CA LEU A 96 3.09 -17.01 5.87
C LEU A 96 4.04 -16.42 4.83
N LEU A 97 4.07 -15.09 4.69
CA LEU A 97 4.97 -14.40 3.76
C LEU A 97 6.43 -14.60 4.15
N TRP A 98 6.75 -14.50 5.43
CA TRP A 98 8.11 -14.70 5.93
C TRP A 98 8.63 -16.11 5.68
N ALA A 99 7.80 -17.14 5.90
CA ALA A 99 8.15 -18.53 5.60
C ALA A 99 8.46 -18.76 4.12
N HIS A 100 7.87 -17.96 3.22
CA HIS A 100 8.01 -18.10 1.77
C HIS A 100 8.76 -16.93 1.12
N ARG A 101 9.54 -16.14 1.89
CA ARG A 101 10.15 -14.89 1.43
C ARG A 101 11.08 -15.02 0.22
N SER A 102 11.66 -16.19 -0.01
CA SER A 102 12.51 -16.43 -1.19
C SER A 102 11.74 -16.65 -2.49
N ARG A 103 10.41 -16.80 -2.43
CA ARG A 103 9.56 -17.10 -3.59
C ARG A 103 8.23 -16.32 -3.60
N LEU A 104 8.26 -15.06 -3.21
CA LEU A 104 7.06 -14.21 -3.07
C LEU A 104 6.20 -14.09 -4.33
N ALA A 105 6.81 -14.25 -5.52
CA ALA A 105 6.11 -14.21 -6.80
C ALA A 105 5.65 -15.61 -7.31
N ASP A 106 5.81 -16.64 -6.50
CA ASP A 106 5.39 -18.01 -6.84
C ASP A 106 3.85 -18.11 -6.96
N GLY A 107 3.38 -18.72 -8.05
CA GLY A 107 1.94 -18.78 -8.34
C GLY A 107 1.13 -19.57 -7.31
N GLU A 108 1.69 -20.62 -6.71
CA GLU A 108 1.01 -21.39 -5.65
C GLU A 108 0.89 -20.56 -4.37
N LEU A 109 1.97 -19.84 -4.00
CA LEU A 109 1.92 -18.92 -2.88
C LEU A 109 0.89 -17.81 -3.13
N LEU A 110 0.90 -17.19 -4.31
CA LEU A 110 -0.05 -16.14 -4.65
C LEU A 110 -1.49 -16.63 -4.59
N ALA A 111 -1.77 -17.84 -5.07
CA ALA A 111 -3.09 -18.45 -4.98
C ALA A 111 -3.52 -18.69 -3.52
N ALA A 112 -2.59 -19.03 -2.64
CA ALA A 112 -2.86 -19.24 -1.22
C ALA A 112 -3.09 -17.92 -0.45
N VAL A 113 -2.33 -16.85 -0.76
CA VAL A 113 -2.41 -15.59 0.01
C VAL A 113 -3.55 -14.68 -0.45
N VAL A 114 -4.05 -14.82 -1.68
CA VAL A 114 -5.13 -13.96 -2.21
C VAL A 114 -6.41 -14.04 -1.37
N PRO A 115 -6.98 -15.23 -1.05
CA PRO A 115 -8.15 -15.32 -0.21
C PRO A 115 -7.98 -14.69 1.17
N GLU A 116 -6.81 -14.89 1.78
CA GLU A 116 -6.49 -14.35 3.11
C GLU A 116 -6.40 -12.80 3.07
N ASN A 117 -5.81 -12.23 2.02
CA ASN A 117 -5.76 -10.78 1.83
C ASN A 117 -7.15 -10.17 1.61
N ILE A 118 -7.99 -10.83 0.81
CA ILE A 118 -9.39 -10.42 0.59
C ILE A 118 -10.15 -10.43 1.91
N ALA A 119 -10.04 -11.52 2.69
CA ALA A 119 -10.70 -11.67 3.98
C ALA A 119 -10.24 -10.60 4.98
N PHE A 120 -8.92 -10.39 5.08
CA PHE A 120 -8.34 -9.34 5.93
C PHE A 120 -8.90 -7.96 5.59
N LYS A 121 -8.82 -7.57 4.31
CA LYS A 121 -9.29 -6.24 3.88
C LYS A 121 -10.80 -6.08 4.06
N ALA A 122 -11.58 -7.11 3.73
CA ALA A 122 -13.03 -7.09 3.92
C ALA A 122 -13.40 -6.89 5.39
N GLU A 123 -12.70 -7.54 6.32
CA GLU A 123 -12.91 -7.38 7.76
C GLU A 123 -12.56 -5.95 8.23
N VAL A 124 -11.42 -5.40 7.81
CA VAL A 124 -11.06 -4.00 8.11
C VAL A 124 -12.12 -3.03 7.60
N VAL A 125 -12.62 -3.23 6.38
CA VAL A 125 -13.68 -2.39 5.79
C VAL A 125 -15.00 -2.51 6.56
N ARG A 126 -15.38 -3.74 6.94
CA ARG A 126 -16.60 -4.02 7.71
C ARG A 126 -16.55 -3.35 9.09
N ARG A 127 -15.45 -3.52 9.83
CA ARG A 127 -15.25 -2.90 11.15
C ARG A 127 -15.16 -1.38 11.09
N ALA A 128 -14.57 -0.84 10.03
CA ALA A 128 -14.44 0.60 9.86
C ALA A 128 -15.79 1.34 9.73
N ALA A 129 -16.89 0.64 9.50
CA ALA A 129 -18.24 1.22 9.54
C ALA A 129 -18.66 1.59 10.98
N THR A 130 -18.14 0.88 11.98
CA THR A 130 -18.45 1.05 13.41
C THR A 130 -17.30 1.69 14.18
N GLU A 131 -16.05 1.41 13.81
CA GLU A 131 -14.84 1.89 14.47
C GLU A 131 -14.22 3.04 13.67
N LYS A 132 -14.51 4.28 14.07
CA LYS A 132 -13.95 5.49 13.41
C LYS A 132 -12.42 5.46 13.45
N GLY A 133 -11.82 5.61 12.28
CA GLY A 133 -10.35 5.69 12.15
C GLY A 133 -9.66 4.35 11.89
N LEU A 134 -10.31 3.20 12.03
CA LEU A 134 -9.68 1.90 11.76
C LEU A 134 -9.10 1.80 10.34
N ARG A 135 -9.79 2.35 9.33
CA ARG A 135 -9.28 2.39 7.94
C ARG A 135 -7.93 3.10 7.80
N LYS A 136 -7.50 3.89 8.79
CA LYS A 136 -6.18 4.54 8.74
C LYS A 136 -5.03 3.53 8.75
N CYS A 137 -5.23 2.31 9.29
CA CYS A 137 -4.23 1.26 9.21
C CYS A 137 -3.82 0.94 7.76
N LEU A 138 -4.77 0.96 6.81
CA LEU A 138 -4.51 0.71 5.40
C LEU A 138 -3.66 1.81 4.71
N ASN A 139 -3.34 2.90 5.42
CA ASN A 139 -2.40 3.91 4.94
C ASN A 139 -0.93 3.57 5.25
N LEU A 140 -0.64 2.44 5.90
CA LEU A 140 0.73 1.99 6.15
C LEU A 140 1.53 1.97 4.83
N GLY A 141 2.69 2.61 4.81
CA GLY A 141 3.52 2.82 3.63
C GLY A 141 3.04 3.93 2.69
N HIS A 142 1.78 4.34 2.75
CA HIS A 142 1.15 5.16 1.72
C HIS A 142 1.49 6.65 1.80
N THR A 143 1.69 7.22 2.98
CA THR A 143 2.01 8.65 3.09
C THR A 143 3.34 8.93 2.39
N THR A 144 4.35 8.13 2.67
CA THR A 144 5.67 8.22 2.04
C THR A 144 5.64 7.79 0.56
N ALA A 145 4.90 6.71 0.24
CA ALA A 145 4.72 6.25 -1.14
C ALA A 145 4.12 7.32 -2.06
N HIS A 146 3.05 7.98 -1.63
CA HIS A 146 2.40 9.05 -2.40
C HIS A 146 3.31 10.25 -2.61
N ALA A 147 4.11 10.60 -1.60
CA ALA A 147 5.08 11.69 -1.73
C ALA A 147 6.13 11.40 -2.82
N PHE A 148 6.64 10.18 -2.87
CA PHE A 148 7.57 9.75 -3.92
C PHE A 148 6.88 9.63 -5.29
N ASP A 149 5.71 9.01 -5.39
CA ASP A 149 4.95 8.85 -6.63
C ASP A 149 4.63 10.19 -7.28
N LEU A 150 4.15 11.15 -6.50
CA LEU A 150 3.86 12.52 -6.99
C LEU A 150 5.11 13.27 -7.44
N THR A 151 6.31 12.87 -7.00
CA THR A 151 7.56 13.54 -7.36
C THR A 151 8.06 13.10 -8.74
N ASP A 152 8.04 11.80 -9.09
CA ASP A 152 8.61 11.32 -10.34
C ASP A 152 7.80 10.28 -11.12
N GLY A 153 6.86 9.57 -10.48
CA GLY A 153 5.92 8.64 -11.10
C GLY A 153 6.54 7.48 -11.90
N LYS A 154 7.79 7.08 -11.60
CA LYS A 154 8.54 6.09 -12.40
C LYS A 154 8.23 4.64 -12.02
N LEU A 155 7.96 4.41 -10.73
CA LEU A 155 7.64 3.10 -10.18
C LEU A 155 6.14 2.83 -10.27
N SER A 156 5.73 1.58 -10.11
CA SER A 156 4.33 1.25 -9.91
C SER A 156 3.87 1.64 -8.51
N HIS A 157 2.56 1.77 -8.30
CA HIS A 157 1.99 2.09 -6.99
C HIS A 157 2.51 1.17 -5.87
N GLY A 158 2.47 -0.15 -6.10
CA GLY A 158 2.93 -1.12 -5.09
C GLY A 158 4.43 -1.07 -4.83
N GLU A 159 5.25 -0.72 -5.83
CA GLU A 159 6.68 -0.52 -5.63
C GLU A 159 6.95 0.71 -4.72
N TYR A 160 6.19 1.80 -4.90
CA TYR A 160 6.25 2.93 -3.96
C TYR A 160 5.73 2.56 -2.58
N VAL A 161 4.67 1.74 -2.46
CA VAL A 161 4.15 1.28 -1.17
C VAL A 161 5.20 0.44 -0.43
N LEU A 162 5.89 -0.48 -1.12
CA LEU A 162 6.99 -1.26 -0.53
C LEU A 162 8.11 -0.35 0.00
N ALA A 163 8.57 0.61 -0.81
CA ALA A 163 9.56 1.58 -0.37
C ALA A 163 9.03 2.40 0.82
N GLY A 164 7.79 2.86 0.77
CA GLY A 164 7.14 3.60 1.85
C GLY A 164 7.07 2.81 3.15
N ILE A 165 6.79 1.50 3.10
CA ILE A 165 6.80 0.61 4.28
C ILE A 165 8.20 0.54 4.90
N VAL A 166 9.26 0.44 4.09
CA VAL A 166 10.64 0.46 4.60
C VAL A 166 10.94 1.77 5.33
N PHE A 167 10.56 2.91 4.77
CA PHE A 167 10.74 4.21 5.42
C PHE A 167 9.92 4.34 6.72
N GLU A 168 8.66 3.90 6.69
CA GLU A 168 7.79 3.97 7.86
C GLU A 168 8.22 2.97 8.96
N ALA A 169 8.85 1.84 8.61
CA ALA A 169 9.51 0.95 9.56
C ALA A 169 10.73 1.61 10.23
N GLU A 170 11.56 2.34 9.48
CA GLU A 170 12.67 3.10 10.04
C GLU A 170 12.18 4.25 10.97
N PHE A 171 11.09 4.93 10.61
CA PHE A 171 10.45 5.90 11.51
C PHE A 171 9.91 5.23 12.77
N ALA A 172 9.35 4.00 12.66
CA ALA A 172 8.88 3.25 13.82
C ALA A 172 10.00 2.88 14.80
N LYS A 173 11.17 2.47 14.30
CA LYS A 173 12.37 2.21 15.11
C LYS A 173 12.81 3.44 15.89
N ARG A 174 12.68 4.62 15.29
CA ARG A 174 13.19 5.87 15.86
C ARG A 174 12.20 6.53 16.82
N TYR A 175 10.90 6.53 16.53
CA TYR A 175 9.93 7.38 17.19
C TYR A 175 8.74 6.63 17.80
N ALA A 176 8.57 5.33 17.56
CA ALA A 176 7.39 4.59 17.98
C ALA A 176 7.69 3.33 18.80
N ASP A 177 8.93 3.15 19.26
CA ASP A 177 9.37 1.97 20.02
C ASP A 177 9.00 0.65 19.34
N GLY A 178 9.26 0.60 18.02
CA GLY A 178 8.99 -0.57 17.19
C GLY A 178 9.95 -1.71 17.48
N ASP A 179 9.43 -2.95 17.42
CA ASP A 179 10.24 -4.17 17.59
C ASP A 179 11.27 -4.28 16.46
N ALA A 180 12.56 -4.15 16.82
CA ALA A 180 13.64 -4.07 15.85
C ALA A 180 13.82 -5.35 15.02
N GLU A 181 13.57 -6.54 15.61
CA GLU A 181 13.68 -7.82 14.90
C GLU A 181 12.55 -7.98 13.89
N TYR A 182 11.32 -7.68 14.31
CA TYR A 182 10.18 -7.71 13.42
C TYR A 182 10.32 -6.71 12.26
N LEU A 183 10.71 -5.47 12.56
CA LEU A 183 10.87 -4.43 11.56
C LEU A 183 11.99 -4.75 10.55
N ALA A 184 13.09 -5.37 11.01
CA ALA A 184 14.13 -5.84 10.10
C ALA A 184 13.61 -6.93 9.13
N LYS A 185 12.79 -7.86 9.62
CA LYS A 185 12.14 -8.88 8.78
C LYS A 185 11.15 -8.26 7.77
N LEU A 186 10.38 -7.26 8.19
CA LEU A 186 9.46 -6.56 7.31
C LEU A 186 10.20 -5.79 6.20
N GLU A 187 11.30 -5.13 6.53
CA GLU A 187 12.17 -4.48 5.56
C GLU A 187 12.77 -5.48 4.57
N GLU A 188 13.24 -6.65 5.05
CA GLU A 188 13.75 -7.73 4.19
C GLU A 188 12.68 -8.20 3.21
N LEU A 189 11.43 -8.41 3.65
CA LEU A 189 10.32 -8.76 2.75
C LEU A 189 10.10 -7.72 1.67
N CYS A 190 10.06 -6.45 2.05
CA CYS A 190 9.86 -5.34 1.10
C CYS A 190 11.00 -5.25 0.08
N LEU A 191 12.25 -5.32 0.55
CA LEU A 191 13.44 -5.25 -0.31
C LEU A 191 13.54 -6.47 -1.22
N THR A 192 13.19 -7.66 -0.75
CA THR A 192 13.13 -8.88 -1.57
C THR A 192 12.11 -8.73 -2.70
N ALA A 193 10.90 -8.24 -2.39
CA ALA A 193 9.86 -8.00 -3.39
C ALA A 193 10.24 -6.92 -4.41
N LEU A 194 11.01 -5.91 -3.99
CA LEU A 194 11.53 -4.84 -4.87
C LEU A 194 12.72 -5.30 -5.74
N GLY A 195 13.47 -6.32 -5.29
CA GLY A 195 14.79 -6.66 -5.84
C GLY A 195 15.88 -5.66 -5.42
N GLY A 196 15.77 -5.11 -4.21
CA GLY A 196 16.59 -4.05 -3.65
C GLY A 196 15.87 -2.68 -3.62
N MET A 197 16.43 -1.71 -2.90
CA MET A 197 15.84 -0.37 -2.85
C MET A 197 16.01 0.34 -4.21
N PRO A 198 14.91 0.73 -4.87
CA PRO A 198 15.01 1.43 -6.15
C PRO A 198 15.57 2.85 -5.98
N ALA A 199 15.98 3.45 -7.09
CA ALA A 199 16.30 4.88 -7.10
C ALA A 199 15.03 5.69 -6.79
N LEU A 200 15.05 6.41 -5.68
CA LEU A 200 13.94 7.26 -5.23
C LEU A 200 14.25 8.73 -5.52
N PRO A 201 13.21 9.56 -5.72
CA PRO A 201 13.38 11.00 -5.92
C PRO A 201 14.02 11.67 -4.68
N PRO A 202 14.49 12.93 -4.82
CA PRO A 202 15.07 13.66 -3.71
C PRO A 202 14.08 13.77 -2.53
N ALA A 203 14.55 13.47 -1.33
CA ALA A 203 13.72 13.47 -0.12
C ALA A 203 13.07 14.85 0.14
N LYS A 204 13.78 15.94 -0.15
CA LYS A 204 13.26 17.31 -0.01
C LYS A 204 12.02 17.56 -0.87
N ASP A 205 12.01 17.06 -2.10
CA ASP A 205 10.88 17.23 -3.02
C ASP A 205 9.68 16.39 -2.56
N ALA A 206 9.94 15.14 -2.17
CA ALA A 206 8.92 14.26 -1.62
C ALA A 206 8.31 14.82 -0.31
N ALA A 207 9.13 15.31 0.62
CA ALA A 207 8.65 15.92 1.85
C ALA A 207 7.73 17.11 1.58
N ARG A 208 8.07 17.96 0.60
CA ARG A 208 7.21 19.09 0.21
C ARG A 208 5.84 18.64 -0.29
N LEU A 209 5.77 17.53 -1.02
CA LEU A 209 4.50 16.97 -1.52
C LEU A 209 3.70 16.27 -0.40
N ALA A 210 4.38 15.59 0.54
CA ALA A 210 3.72 15.02 1.71
C ALA A 210 2.99 16.09 2.55
N ARG A 211 3.52 17.30 2.62
CA ARG A 211 2.90 18.45 3.31
C ARG A 211 1.50 18.79 2.76
N LEU A 212 1.26 18.51 1.48
CA LEU A 212 0.00 18.79 0.79
C LEU A 212 -1.04 17.66 0.96
N ASP A 213 -0.71 16.56 1.66
CA ASP A 213 -1.65 15.46 1.87
C ASP A 213 -2.82 15.93 2.74
N LYS A 214 -4.04 15.78 2.22
CA LYS A 214 -5.30 16.13 2.89
C LYS A 214 -5.54 15.37 4.21
N LYS A 215 -4.74 14.33 4.51
CA LYS A 215 -4.82 13.54 5.74
C LYS A 215 -4.12 14.21 6.92
N ASN A 216 -3.25 15.19 6.68
CA ASN A 216 -2.57 15.93 7.71
C ASN A 216 -3.54 16.84 8.47
N ALA A 217 -3.37 16.95 9.77
CA ALA A 217 -4.18 17.85 10.60
C ALA A 217 -3.80 19.33 10.40
N SER A 218 -2.54 19.58 10.08
CA SER A 218 -2.00 20.90 9.76
C SER A 218 -0.93 20.81 8.68
N PRO A 219 -0.56 21.94 8.02
CA PRO A 219 0.52 21.94 7.04
C PRO A 219 1.92 21.76 7.69
N ASP A 220 2.01 21.86 9.00
CA ASP A 220 3.28 21.76 9.73
C ASP A 220 3.48 20.36 10.37
N GLU A 221 2.54 19.46 10.19
CA GLU A 221 2.57 18.09 10.71
C GLU A 221 2.30 17.07 9.60
N VAL A 222 2.96 15.92 9.73
CA VAL A 222 2.74 14.75 8.86
C VAL A 222 2.33 13.57 9.72
N VAL A 223 1.22 12.94 9.35
CA VAL A 223 0.71 11.74 10.05
C VAL A 223 1.05 10.50 9.25
N LEU A 224 1.86 9.64 9.86
CA LEU A 224 2.25 8.33 9.32
C LEU A 224 1.46 7.23 10.01
N THR A 225 1.23 6.15 9.30
CA THR A 225 0.81 4.87 9.89
C THR A 225 2.02 3.96 9.91
N VAL A 226 2.62 3.75 11.07
CA VAL A 226 3.87 3.00 11.19
C VAL A 226 3.64 1.62 11.79
N PRO A 227 4.31 0.54 11.29
CA PRO A 227 4.26 -0.79 11.88
C PRO A 227 5.09 -0.78 13.17
N VAL A 228 4.63 -1.43 14.23
CA VAL A 228 5.40 -1.50 15.48
C VAL A 228 5.71 -2.93 15.91
N ARG A 229 4.78 -3.86 15.75
CA ARG A 229 4.90 -5.30 15.96
C ARG A 229 4.05 -6.05 14.95
N LYS A 230 4.17 -7.37 14.86
CA LYS A 230 3.32 -8.17 13.99
C LYS A 230 1.83 -7.87 14.25
N GLY A 231 1.13 -7.43 13.20
CA GLY A 231 -0.29 -7.12 13.28
C GLY A 231 -0.62 -5.83 14.04
N GLU A 232 0.38 -5.09 14.52
CA GLU A 232 0.19 -3.85 15.28
C GLU A 232 0.78 -2.65 14.53
N TYR A 233 0.04 -1.55 14.57
CA TYR A 233 0.46 -0.28 14.01
C TYR A 233 0.21 0.87 14.99
N ARG A 234 0.89 1.99 14.77
CA ARG A 234 0.62 3.26 15.45
C ARG A 234 0.44 4.39 14.45
N LEU A 235 -0.34 5.39 14.83
CA LEU A 235 -0.33 6.67 14.14
C LEU A 235 0.75 7.53 14.79
N LEU A 236 1.74 7.90 13.99
CA LEU A 236 2.86 8.73 14.38
C LEU A 236 2.68 10.11 13.75
N THR A 237 2.60 11.13 14.57
CA THR A 237 2.59 12.53 14.13
C THR A 237 3.99 13.10 14.32
N LEU A 238 4.57 13.61 13.24
CA LEU A 238 5.87 14.27 13.23
C LEU A 238 5.68 15.72 12.77
N SER A 239 6.53 16.61 13.24
CA SER A 239 6.67 17.90 12.60
C SER A 239 7.18 17.71 11.17
N TYR A 240 6.85 18.67 10.29
CA TYR A 240 7.33 18.62 8.92
C TYR A 240 8.87 18.51 8.83
N ASP A 241 9.58 19.23 9.70
CA ASP A 241 11.04 19.25 9.71
C ASP A 241 11.63 17.90 10.14
N GLU A 242 11.04 17.24 11.16
CA GLU A 242 11.44 15.88 11.57
C GLU A 242 11.20 14.87 10.46
N TYR A 243 10.06 14.96 9.79
CA TYR A 243 9.75 14.07 8.66
C TYR A 243 10.72 14.29 7.50
N ALA A 244 10.97 15.54 7.10
CA ALA A 244 11.88 15.86 6.00
C ALA A 244 13.34 15.44 6.28
N ALA A 245 13.82 15.67 7.50
CA ALA A 245 15.15 15.23 7.92
C ALA A 245 15.26 13.70 7.97
N GLY A 246 14.24 13.03 8.50
CA GLY A 246 14.17 11.57 8.55
C GLY A 246 14.16 10.94 7.15
N LEU A 247 13.37 11.48 6.21
CA LEU A 247 13.37 11.01 4.82
C LEU A 247 14.76 11.07 4.19
N GLU A 248 15.49 12.19 4.37
CA GLU A 248 16.82 12.35 3.80
C GLU A 248 17.83 11.37 4.42
N GLU A 249 17.80 11.22 5.75
CA GLU A 249 18.67 10.29 6.46
C GLU A 249 18.43 8.83 6.04
N ILE A 250 17.16 8.39 6.01
CA ILE A 250 16.78 7.04 5.61
C ILE A 250 17.17 6.79 4.15
N ARG A 251 16.88 7.74 3.25
CA ARG A 251 17.28 7.65 1.85
C ARG A 251 18.79 7.47 1.70
N ASN A 252 19.60 8.25 2.43
CA ASN A 252 21.05 8.16 2.39
C ASN A 252 21.56 6.80 2.91
N LYS A 253 20.93 6.21 3.91
CA LYS A 253 21.23 4.85 4.40
C LYS A 253 21.17 3.82 3.27
N PHE A 254 20.16 3.88 2.42
CA PHE A 254 19.97 2.93 1.33
C PHE A 254 20.76 3.28 0.06
N THR A 255 21.13 4.56 -0.15
CA THR A 255 21.96 4.97 -1.29
C THR A 255 23.45 4.78 -1.04
N ALA A 256 23.92 5.02 0.20
CA ALA A 256 25.32 4.86 0.59
C ALA A 256 25.73 3.38 0.81
N GLY A 257 24.77 2.53 1.13
CA GLY A 257 25.00 1.10 1.41
C GLY A 257 25.13 0.23 0.18
N GLY A 258 25.19 0.77 -1.05
CA GLY A 258 25.39 0.11 -2.34
C GLY A 258 25.28 -1.41 -2.33
N VAL A 259 24.13 -2.00 -1.97
CA VAL A 259 23.86 -3.41 -2.26
C VAL A 259 23.50 -3.49 -3.73
N GLN A 260 24.53 -3.53 -4.58
CA GLN A 260 24.38 -4.08 -5.92
C GLN A 260 24.19 -5.59 -5.74
N CYS A 261 22.97 -6.08 -6.01
CA CYS A 261 22.72 -7.47 -6.31
C CYS A 261 23.09 -7.77 -7.75
#